data_7a55a5c9605fa7af2aec7120e2dd9ca4
#
_entry.id   7a55a5c9605fa7af2aec7120e2dd9ca4
#
_cell.length_a   1.000
_cell.length_b   1.000
_cell.length_c   1.000
_cell.angle_alpha   90.00
_cell.angle_beta   90.00
_cell.angle_gamma   90.00
#
_symmetry.space_group_name_H-M   'P 1'
#
loop_
_entity.id
_entity.type
_entity.pdbx_description
1 polymer ?
#
loop_
_entity_poly.entity_id
_entity_poly.type
_entity_poly.pdbx_seq_one_letter_code
_entity_poly.pdbx_strand_id
1 'polypeptide(L)'
;SDGERETIEVPGRYDVKPGDTMVITTVLPDDFNANVMAIRASLQTVRFYVDGSLRAEYDTKDTRPFGKDSASRYVFCNMSEDDAGKELRIELTSHASNYSGVVNTVYCGDKSDIWTNIFHNSSRETIIAFFIFFAAVVSVMFSIALSIVYKTHFDMEYVGWCMLLGAIWMLGESKLRQMLVPNASVLAAMCFVVILISPIAVSIYIDSIQGGRYTRVYTCIEALAAVNLIVCTSLQLFGVCDYIEILPAGQGMLAVCCVVVITTFIIDIIKHRALGYRPEMVAMIVALVLALIEAASVYFVVTMSGFFIGTGLIVILFVNIIVTIKRISEIEYKRQKEESDRLRNQTERVSLQMMKTLAATIEAKDDYMRGHSYRVAEYSALIA
;
A
#
# COMPACT_ATOMS: atom_id res chain seq x y z
N SER A 1 35.93 25.56 -3.24
CA SER A 1 35.53 26.97 -3.45
C SER A 1 35.65 27.67 -2.12
N ASP A 2 36.42 28.73 -2.09
CA ASP A 2 36.61 29.57 -0.92
C ASP A 2 35.25 30.16 -0.54
N GLY A 3 34.72 29.70 0.60
CA GLY A 3 33.35 29.94 0.98
C GLY A 3 33.13 31.37 1.41
N GLU A 4 32.36 32.13 0.66
CA GLU A 4 31.69 33.31 1.19
C GLU A 4 30.83 32.87 2.38
N ARG A 5 31.06 33.50 3.55
CA ARG A 5 30.23 33.26 4.74
C ARG A 5 28.95 34.07 4.58
N GLU A 6 27.85 33.39 4.54
CA GLU A 6 26.51 33.98 4.46
C GLU A 6 25.72 33.62 5.71
N THR A 7 24.93 34.55 6.21
CA THR A 7 23.99 34.25 7.30
C THR A 7 22.78 33.51 6.72
N ILE A 8 22.50 32.35 7.25
CA ILE A 8 21.42 31.49 6.77
C ILE A 8 20.29 31.34 7.82
N GLU A 9 19.09 31.12 7.33
CA GLU A 9 17.95 30.75 8.18
C GLU A 9 17.79 29.21 8.24
N VAL A 10 17.47 28.68 9.43
CA VAL A 10 17.26 27.27 9.66
C VAL A 10 15.83 27.07 10.21
N PRO A 11 14.98 26.23 9.55
CA PRO A 11 15.23 25.41 8.36
C PRO A 11 15.24 26.19 7.05
N GLY A 12 15.95 25.66 6.02
CA GLY A 12 16.07 26.32 4.72
C GLY A 12 16.59 25.38 3.63
N ARG A 13 16.64 25.93 2.40
CA ARG A 13 17.24 25.24 1.25
C ARG A 13 18.18 26.20 0.52
N TYR A 14 19.38 25.73 0.28
CA TYR A 14 20.49 26.54 -0.27
C TYR A 14 21.04 25.86 -1.53
N ASP A 15 21.64 26.64 -2.41
CA ASP A 15 22.21 26.12 -3.64
C ASP A 15 23.60 25.53 -3.37
N VAL A 16 23.61 24.21 -3.17
CA VAL A 16 24.80 23.39 -2.93
C VAL A 16 24.83 22.27 -3.95
N LYS A 17 25.97 22.09 -4.63
CA LYS A 17 26.09 21.02 -5.64
C LYS A 17 26.06 19.64 -4.99
N PRO A 18 25.50 18.64 -5.66
CA PRO A 18 25.51 17.26 -5.18
C PRO A 18 26.95 16.77 -4.90
N GLY A 19 27.17 16.24 -3.71
CA GLY A 19 28.49 15.79 -3.24
C GLY A 19 29.33 16.84 -2.54
N ASP A 20 29.00 18.14 -2.65
CA ASP A 20 29.65 19.18 -1.87
C ASP A 20 29.13 19.18 -0.42
N THR A 21 29.99 19.59 0.50
CA THR A 21 29.67 19.68 1.93
C THR A 21 29.26 21.11 2.28
N MET A 22 28.03 21.23 2.77
CA MET A 22 27.56 22.46 3.39
C MET A 22 28.04 22.51 4.84
N VAL A 23 28.69 23.61 5.24
CA VAL A 23 29.19 23.81 6.61
C VAL A 23 28.42 24.95 7.25
N ILE A 24 27.77 24.66 8.37
CA ILE A 24 27.03 25.63 9.18
C ILE A 24 27.80 25.83 10.48
N THR A 25 28.11 27.06 10.82
CA THR A 25 28.81 27.42 12.06
C THR A 25 28.01 28.43 12.87
N THR A 26 27.94 28.20 14.17
CA THR A 26 27.35 29.15 15.13
C THR A 26 28.08 29.06 16.46
N VAL A 27 27.98 30.09 17.28
CA VAL A 27 28.43 30.04 18.68
C VAL A 27 27.23 29.71 19.55
N LEU A 28 27.38 28.72 20.43
CA LEU A 28 26.33 28.35 21.38
C LEU A 28 26.13 29.51 22.39
N PRO A 29 24.87 29.83 22.78
CA PRO A 29 24.60 30.84 23.79
C PRO A 29 25.32 30.55 25.12
N ASP A 30 25.65 31.61 25.88
CA ASP A 30 26.31 31.44 27.20
C ASP A 30 25.40 30.80 28.23
N ASP A 31 24.09 30.80 28.04
CA ASP A 31 23.07 30.16 28.85
C ASP A 31 22.62 28.79 28.28
N PHE A 32 23.43 28.19 27.39
CA PHE A 32 23.11 26.90 26.77
C PHE A 32 23.11 25.79 27.83
N ASN A 33 21.96 25.10 27.94
CA ASN A 33 21.77 24.01 28.94
C ASN A 33 21.09 22.75 28.36
N ALA A 34 21.09 22.58 27.04
CA ALA A 34 20.50 21.41 26.43
C ALA A 34 21.44 20.19 26.50
N ASN A 35 20.88 19.02 26.83
CA ASN A 35 21.63 17.77 26.90
C ASN A 35 21.86 17.13 25.53
N VAL A 36 21.02 17.49 24.54
CA VAL A 36 21.08 16.91 23.20
C VAL A 36 20.68 17.95 22.16
N MET A 37 21.39 17.92 21.03
CA MET A 37 20.94 18.52 19.78
C MET A 37 20.57 17.45 18.77
N ALA A 38 19.58 17.71 17.94
CA ALA A 38 19.17 16.77 16.91
C ALA A 38 18.83 17.51 15.61
N ILE A 39 19.20 16.92 14.46
CA ILE A 39 18.80 17.36 13.14
C ILE A 39 18.29 16.15 12.34
N ARG A 40 17.33 16.35 11.46
CA ARG A 40 16.93 15.32 10.51
C ARG A 40 17.87 15.32 9.31
N ALA A 41 18.63 14.27 9.13
CA ALA A 41 19.33 14.00 7.88
C ALA A 41 18.30 13.62 6.80
N SER A 42 18.29 14.33 5.68
CA SER A 42 17.44 14.04 4.52
C SER A 42 18.31 13.51 3.38
N LEU A 43 18.55 12.20 3.36
CA LEU A 43 19.53 11.56 2.46
C LEU A 43 20.91 12.24 2.52
N GLN A 44 21.36 12.57 3.73
CA GLN A 44 22.58 13.32 3.98
C GLN A 44 23.47 12.62 4.99
N THR A 45 24.78 12.72 4.78
CA THR A 45 25.77 12.54 5.84
C THR A 45 25.73 13.77 6.74
N VAL A 46 25.76 13.56 8.05
CA VAL A 46 25.72 14.64 9.05
C VAL A 46 26.87 14.46 10.03
N ARG A 47 27.64 15.52 10.26
CA ARG A 47 28.70 15.55 11.27
C ARG A 47 28.52 16.75 12.18
N PHE A 48 28.61 16.52 13.49
CA PHE A 48 28.58 17.56 14.50
C PHE A 48 29.99 17.73 15.11
N TYR A 49 30.46 18.95 15.14
CA TYR A 49 31.71 19.31 15.81
C TYR A 49 31.41 20.38 16.86
N VAL A 50 32.01 20.23 18.04
CA VAL A 50 32.00 21.25 19.10
C VAL A 50 33.44 21.59 19.40
N ASP A 51 33.78 22.85 19.32
CA ASP A 51 35.15 23.38 19.50
C ASP A 51 36.18 22.58 18.67
N GLY A 52 35.86 22.33 17.40
CA GLY A 52 36.68 21.58 16.45
C GLY A 52 36.71 20.05 16.66
N SER A 53 36.16 19.51 17.74
CA SER A 53 36.14 18.08 18.01
C SER A 53 34.86 17.40 17.48
N LEU A 54 34.99 16.28 16.76
CA LEU A 54 33.86 15.49 16.26
C LEU A 54 33.11 14.86 17.44
N ARG A 55 31.81 15.16 17.59
CA ARG A 55 30.95 14.67 18.65
C ARG A 55 29.96 13.61 18.20
N ALA A 56 29.40 13.79 16.99
CA ALA A 56 28.48 12.82 16.41
C ALA A 56 28.66 12.78 14.89
N GLU A 57 28.54 11.57 14.35
CA GLU A 57 28.62 11.33 12.92
C GLU A 57 27.50 10.39 12.50
N TYR A 58 26.88 10.68 11.39
CA TYR A 58 26.00 9.79 10.66
C TYR A 58 26.49 9.72 9.23
N ASP A 59 27.18 8.64 8.90
CA ASP A 59 27.64 8.32 7.57
C ASP A 59 26.86 7.15 7.00
N THR A 60 26.72 7.15 5.70
CA THR A 60 26.06 6.14 4.93
C THR A 60 26.82 4.84 4.83
N LYS A 61 28.14 4.90 4.90
CA LYS A 61 29.04 3.78 4.68
C LYS A 61 28.81 2.61 5.64
N ASP A 62 28.38 2.92 6.89
CA ASP A 62 28.22 1.93 7.94
C ASP A 62 26.81 1.39 8.10
N THR A 63 25.82 2.02 7.46
CA THR A 63 24.40 1.73 7.72
C THR A 63 23.65 1.14 6.54
N ARG A 64 24.22 1.18 5.32
CA ARG A 64 23.53 0.69 4.14
C ARG A 64 24.23 -0.50 3.50
N PRO A 65 23.44 -1.49 3.11
CA PRO A 65 23.96 -2.62 2.36
C PRO A 65 24.34 -2.25 0.89
N PHE A 66 23.71 -1.22 0.29
CA PHE A 66 23.84 -0.89 -1.13
C PHE A 66 23.64 0.61 -1.40
N GLY A 67 24.36 1.15 -2.41
CA GLY A 67 24.17 2.50 -2.95
C GLY A 67 25.03 3.60 -2.30
N LYS A 68 24.84 4.87 -2.65
CA LYS A 68 25.66 6.03 -2.26
C LYS A 68 25.01 6.92 -1.19
N ASP A 69 23.67 7.00 -1.16
CA ASP A 69 22.94 7.89 -0.27
C ASP A 69 22.40 7.18 0.97
N SER A 70 22.42 7.86 2.11
CA SER A 70 21.89 7.35 3.38
C SER A 70 20.40 7.56 3.49
N ALA A 71 19.75 6.69 4.27
CA ALA A 71 18.35 6.91 4.62
C ALA A 71 18.18 8.16 5.49
N SER A 72 17.09 8.91 5.27
CA SER A 72 16.78 10.03 6.15
C SER A 72 16.44 9.55 7.56
N ARG A 73 17.08 10.16 8.58
CA ARG A 73 16.83 9.86 10.02
C ARG A 73 17.16 11.08 10.88
N TYR A 74 16.74 11.04 12.14
CA TYR A 74 17.20 12.01 13.13
C TYR A 74 18.56 11.58 13.66
N VAL A 75 19.52 12.51 13.58
CA VAL A 75 20.88 12.37 14.13
C VAL A 75 20.95 13.17 15.44
N PHE A 76 21.35 12.50 16.51
CA PHE A 76 21.44 13.09 17.83
C PHE A 76 22.90 13.31 18.19
N CYS A 77 23.21 14.52 18.68
CA CYS A 77 24.50 14.89 19.24
C CYS A 77 24.34 15.15 20.74
N ASN A 78 25.09 14.43 21.57
CA ASN A 78 25.12 14.69 22.99
C ASN A 78 25.85 16.00 23.28
N MET A 79 25.24 16.85 24.09
CA MET A 79 25.73 18.15 24.49
C MET A 79 25.80 18.22 26.01
N SER A 80 26.47 19.23 26.56
CA SER A 80 26.55 19.50 27.96
C SER A 80 26.51 21.01 28.22
N GLU A 81 26.25 21.41 29.46
CA GLU A 81 26.34 22.80 29.92
C GLU A 81 27.74 23.41 29.69
N ASP A 82 28.81 22.60 29.76
CA ASP A 82 30.17 23.02 29.48
C ASP A 82 30.40 23.42 28.00
N ASP A 83 29.45 23.16 27.10
CA ASP A 83 29.56 23.55 25.71
C ASP A 83 29.02 24.95 25.44
N ALA A 84 28.51 25.65 26.47
CA ALA A 84 28.10 27.05 26.37
C ALA A 84 29.28 27.94 25.90
N GLY A 85 29.01 28.87 24.98
CA GLY A 85 30.00 29.79 24.40
C GLY A 85 30.95 29.13 23.39
N LYS A 86 30.90 27.80 23.16
CA LYS A 86 31.76 27.12 22.17
C LYS A 86 31.22 27.22 20.76
N GLU A 87 32.11 27.03 19.78
CA GLU A 87 31.74 26.96 18.37
C GLU A 87 31.08 25.61 18.06
N LEU A 88 29.84 25.64 17.55
CA LEU A 88 29.17 24.49 16.96
C LEU A 88 29.34 24.56 15.44
N ARG A 89 29.83 23.46 14.85
CA ARG A 89 29.90 23.27 13.39
C ARG A 89 29.13 22.03 12.99
N ILE A 90 28.19 22.17 12.06
CA ILE A 90 27.41 21.08 11.48
C ILE A 90 27.78 20.96 10.00
N GLU A 91 28.19 19.81 9.57
CA GLU A 91 28.48 19.48 8.18
C GLU A 91 27.39 18.58 7.60
N LEU A 92 26.87 18.98 6.44
CA LEU A 92 25.81 18.27 5.73
C LEU A 92 26.28 17.97 4.29
N THR A 93 26.29 16.70 3.90
CA THR A 93 26.68 16.28 2.53
C THR A 93 25.62 15.35 1.96
N SER A 94 25.15 15.62 0.75
CA SER A 94 24.24 14.75 -0.01
C SER A 94 24.69 14.62 -1.45
N HIS A 95 24.61 13.43 -2.01
CA HIS A 95 24.86 13.18 -3.43
C HIS A 95 23.58 13.34 -4.27
N ALA A 96 22.41 13.35 -3.64
CA ALA A 96 21.14 13.54 -4.32
C ALA A 96 20.84 15.04 -4.52
N SER A 97 20.64 15.45 -5.77
CA SER A 97 20.42 16.86 -6.15
C SER A 97 19.23 17.52 -5.44
N ASN A 98 18.20 16.73 -5.14
CA ASN A 98 17.00 17.23 -4.45
C ASN A 98 17.20 17.49 -2.95
N TYR A 99 18.26 16.96 -2.35
CA TYR A 99 18.52 17.02 -0.92
C TYR A 99 19.85 17.74 -0.59
N SER A 100 20.68 18.02 -1.60
CA SER A 100 21.86 18.86 -1.43
C SER A 100 21.45 20.28 -1.03
N GLY A 101 22.08 20.82 0.00
CA GLY A 101 21.77 22.15 0.54
C GLY A 101 20.46 22.25 1.36
N VAL A 102 19.79 21.14 1.64
CA VAL A 102 18.62 21.14 2.53
C VAL A 102 19.07 21.12 3.98
N VAL A 103 18.63 22.09 4.78
CA VAL A 103 18.84 22.17 6.22
C VAL A 103 17.51 22.03 6.92
N ASN A 104 17.34 20.97 7.68
CA ASN A 104 16.14 20.74 8.48
C ASN A 104 16.23 21.49 9.83
N THR A 105 15.09 21.59 10.51
CA THR A 105 15.01 22.15 11.87
C THR A 105 16.00 21.44 12.80
N VAL A 106 16.78 22.23 13.54
CA VAL A 106 17.62 21.76 14.63
C VAL A 106 16.83 21.84 15.92
N TYR A 107 16.75 20.73 16.62
CA TYR A 107 16.11 20.62 17.93
C TYR A 107 17.17 20.64 19.02
N CYS A 108 16.88 21.34 20.12
CA CYS A 108 17.73 21.38 21.32
C CYS A 108 16.88 21.07 22.55
N GLY A 109 17.40 20.31 23.48
CA GLY A 109 16.70 19.95 24.74
C GLY A 109 17.04 18.56 25.22
N ASP A 110 16.14 17.95 25.98
CA ASP A 110 16.26 16.57 26.38
C ASP A 110 15.83 15.62 25.24
N LYS A 111 16.50 14.49 25.15
CA LYS A 111 16.22 13.49 24.09
C LYS A 111 14.77 12.98 24.13
N SER A 112 14.18 12.85 25.32
CA SER A 112 12.79 12.48 25.52
C SER A 112 11.83 13.51 24.95
N ASP A 113 12.11 14.80 25.21
CA ASP A 113 11.25 15.90 24.78
C ASP A 113 11.29 16.09 23.25
N ILE A 114 12.51 15.96 22.68
CA ILE A 114 12.69 15.97 21.23
C ILE A 114 11.87 14.83 20.59
N TRP A 115 11.95 13.61 21.11
CA TRP A 115 11.17 12.48 20.61
C TRP A 115 9.67 12.68 20.81
N THR A 116 9.23 13.22 21.94
CA THR A 116 7.82 13.51 22.20
C THR A 116 7.27 14.52 21.18
N ASN A 117 8.05 15.56 20.87
CA ASN A 117 7.68 16.55 19.86
C ASN A 117 7.61 15.93 18.44
N ILE A 118 8.61 15.13 18.07
CA ILE A 118 8.62 14.42 16.76
C ILE A 118 7.41 13.49 16.67
N PHE A 119 7.13 12.73 17.75
CA PHE A 119 6.00 11.82 17.81
C PHE A 119 4.67 12.59 17.69
N HIS A 120 4.48 13.65 18.44
CA HIS A 120 3.26 14.45 18.41
C HIS A 120 2.97 14.99 16.99
N ASN A 121 4.00 15.46 16.30
CA ASN A 121 3.88 16.05 14.97
C ASN A 121 3.76 15.03 13.83
N SER A 122 4.13 13.75 14.06
CA SER A 122 4.23 12.75 12.98
C SER A 122 3.52 11.44 13.29
N SER A 123 2.89 11.31 14.47
CA SER A 123 2.20 10.06 14.87
C SER A 123 0.96 9.76 14.07
N ARG A 124 0.21 10.79 13.66
CA ARG A 124 -1.06 10.60 12.93
C ARG A 124 -0.88 9.78 11.66
N GLU A 125 0.11 10.14 10.84
CA GLU A 125 0.42 9.45 9.58
C GLU A 125 0.88 8.01 9.85
N THR A 126 1.71 7.82 10.87
CA THR A 126 2.20 6.51 11.27
C THR A 126 1.09 5.61 11.81
N ILE A 127 0.15 6.15 12.60
CA ILE A 127 -1.01 5.41 13.12
C ILE A 127 -1.92 4.98 11.99
N ILE A 128 -2.19 5.86 11.02
CA ILE A 128 -2.98 5.52 9.82
C ILE A 128 -2.29 4.40 9.04
N ALA A 129 -0.96 4.48 8.85
CA ALA A 129 -0.21 3.44 8.16
C ALA A 129 -0.28 2.09 8.86
N PHE A 130 -0.19 2.04 10.20
CA PHE A 130 -0.40 0.82 10.97
C PHE A 130 -1.83 0.29 10.85
N PHE A 131 -2.82 1.16 10.92
CA PHE A 131 -4.22 0.76 10.73
C PHE A 131 -4.41 0.08 9.37
N ILE A 132 -3.89 0.70 8.29
CA ILE A 132 -3.96 0.13 6.94
C ILE A 132 -3.19 -1.19 6.86
N PHE A 133 -2.02 -1.29 7.50
CA PHE A 133 -1.23 -2.52 7.53
C PHE A 133 -2.01 -3.68 8.14
N PHE A 134 -2.57 -3.50 9.34
CA PHE A 134 -3.37 -4.53 9.99
C PHE A 134 -4.66 -4.85 9.23
N ALA A 135 -5.34 -3.84 8.70
CA ALA A 135 -6.52 -4.03 7.86
C ALA A 135 -6.19 -4.83 6.60
N ALA A 136 -5.03 -4.58 5.98
CA ALA A 136 -4.55 -5.34 4.83
C ALA A 136 -4.30 -6.81 5.16
N VAL A 137 -3.60 -7.10 6.27
CA VAL A 137 -3.34 -8.46 6.72
C VAL A 137 -4.66 -9.20 7.00
N VAL A 138 -5.58 -8.57 7.73
CA VAL A 138 -6.91 -9.15 8.01
C VAL A 138 -7.68 -9.39 6.71
N SER A 139 -7.63 -8.45 5.76
CA SER A 139 -8.30 -8.58 4.46
C SER A 139 -7.79 -9.79 3.67
N VAL A 140 -6.47 -9.97 3.59
CA VAL A 140 -5.86 -11.14 2.92
C VAL A 140 -6.27 -12.44 3.61
N MET A 141 -6.11 -12.52 4.94
CA MET A 141 -6.47 -13.72 5.70
C MET A 141 -7.95 -14.07 5.56
N PHE A 142 -8.82 -13.07 5.64
CA PHE A 142 -10.26 -13.27 5.51
C PHE A 142 -10.65 -13.71 4.10
N SER A 143 -10.04 -13.12 3.06
CA SER A 143 -10.25 -13.52 1.67
C SER A 143 -9.84 -14.97 1.42
N ILE A 144 -8.68 -15.39 1.94
CA ILE A 144 -8.22 -16.78 1.84
C ILE A 144 -9.21 -17.72 2.54
N ALA A 145 -9.65 -17.37 3.76
CA ALA A 145 -10.64 -18.18 4.49
C ALA A 145 -11.95 -18.31 3.72
N LEU A 146 -12.47 -17.22 3.16
CA LEU A 146 -13.67 -17.24 2.32
C LEU A 146 -13.47 -18.11 1.07
N SER A 147 -12.30 -18.00 0.42
CA SER A 147 -11.99 -18.78 -0.78
C SER A 147 -11.96 -20.29 -0.50
N ILE A 148 -11.50 -20.69 0.68
CA ILE A 148 -11.54 -22.10 1.13
C ILE A 148 -12.98 -22.57 1.39
N VAL A 149 -13.77 -21.76 2.11
CA VAL A 149 -15.16 -22.12 2.49
C VAL A 149 -16.08 -22.18 1.27
N TYR A 150 -16.01 -21.19 0.42
CA TYR A 150 -16.90 -21.05 -0.74
C TYR A 150 -16.37 -21.68 -2.02
N LYS A 151 -15.10 -22.15 -2.02
CA LYS A 151 -14.39 -22.71 -3.19
C LYS A 151 -14.44 -21.80 -4.42
N THR A 152 -14.35 -20.50 -4.17
CA THR A 152 -14.37 -19.43 -5.19
C THR A 152 -13.39 -18.35 -4.80
N HIS A 153 -12.78 -17.71 -5.77
CA HIS A 153 -11.81 -16.63 -5.53
C HIS A 153 -12.52 -15.32 -5.22
N PHE A 154 -12.00 -14.54 -4.26
CA PHE A 154 -12.51 -13.23 -3.89
C PHE A 154 -11.45 -12.15 -4.18
N ASP A 155 -11.86 -11.08 -4.87
CA ASP A 155 -10.98 -9.97 -5.27
C ASP A 155 -10.40 -9.19 -4.08
N MET A 156 -10.99 -9.35 -2.90
CA MET A 156 -10.54 -8.76 -1.64
C MET A 156 -9.09 -9.16 -1.27
N GLU A 157 -8.60 -10.31 -1.74
CA GLU A 157 -7.20 -10.73 -1.58
C GLU A 157 -6.25 -9.75 -2.28
N TYR A 158 -6.54 -9.41 -3.53
CA TYR A 158 -5.70 -8.47 -4.31
C TYR A 158 -5.71 -7.06 -3.72
N VAL A 159 -6.87 -6.62 -3.23
CA VAL A 159 -6.97 -5.35 -2.48
C VAL A 159 -6.09 -5.38 -1.25
N GLY A 160 -6.13 -6.47 -0.49
CA GLY A 160 -5.27 -6.65 0.69
C GLY A 160 -3.79 -6.54 0.35
N TRP A 161 -3.32 -7.16 -0.74
CA TRP A 161 -1.94 -7.03 -1.20
C TRP A 161 -1.58 -5.61 -1.62
N CYS A 162 -2.45 -4.91 -2.37
CA CYS A 162 -2.24 -3.50 -2.73
C CYS A 162 -2.14 -2.61 -1.48
N MET A 163 -3.03 -2.83 -0.50
CA MET A 163 -3.02 -2.10 0.77
C MET A 163 -1.76 -2.39 1.59
N LEU A 164 -1.30 -3.64 1.62
CA LEU A 164 -0.08 -4.03 2.32
C LEU A 164 1.15 -3.30 1.76
N LEU A 165 1.28 -3.27 0.43
CA LEU A 165 2.32 -2.51 -0.23
C LEU A 165 2.24 -1.01 0.11
N GLY A 166 1.05 -0.41 0.02
CA GLY A 166 0.83 0.99 0.38
C GLY A 166 1.18 1.28 1.84
N ALA A 167 0.80 0.40 2.78
CA ALA A 167 1.11 0.54 4.19
C ALA A 167 2.62 0.43 4.49
N ILE A 168 3.32 -0.51 3.84
CA ILE A 168 4.78 -0.65 3.96
C ILE A 168 5.47 0.62 3.44
N TRP A 169 5.00 1.17 2.32
CA TRP A 169 5.51 2.44 1.80
C TRP A 169 5.28 3.58 2.79
N MET A 170 4.07 3.74 3.32
CA MET A 170 3.74 4.79 4.29
C MET A 170 4.58 4.68 5.58
N LEU A 171 4.76 3.46 6.11
CA LEU A 171 5.60 3.22 7.29
C LEU A 171 7.07 3.56 7.01
N GLY A 172 7.54 3.24 5.82
CA GLY A 172 8.91 3.51 5.41
C GLY A 172 9.19 4.99 5.13
N GLU A 173 8.20 5.78 4.70
CA GLU A 173 8.30 7.23 4.56
C GLU A 173 8.07 7.98 5.87
N SER A 174 7.53 7.32 6.90
CA SER A 174 7.27 7.93 8.20
C SER A 174 8.53 8.53 8.83
N LYS A 175 8.39 9.70 9.44
CA LYS A 175 9.45 10.34 10.24
C LYS A 175 9.83 9.51 11.48
N LEU A 176 8.93 8.61 11.91
CA LEU A 176 9.14 7.69 13.04
C LEU A 176 9.79 6.36 12.63
N ARG A 177 10.14 6.17 11.36
CA ARG A 177 10.66 4.90 10.83
C ARG A 177 11.85 4.32 11.62
N GLN A 178 12.75 5.19 12.15
CA GLN A 178 13.89 4.73 12.94
C GLN A 178 13.52 4.15 14.32
N MET A 179 12.28 4.39 14.80
CA MET A 179 11.74 3.71 15.97
C MET A 179 11.20 2.32 15.64
N LEU A 180 10.77 2.11 14.38
CA LEU A 180 10.20 0.85 13.91
C LEU A 180 11.28 -0.16 13.54
N VAL A 181 12.32 0.29 12.86
CA VAL A 181 13.41 -0.55 12.38
C VAL A 181 14.74 0.13 12.72
N PRO A 182 15.64 -0.56 13.44
CA PRO A 182 16.95 -0.01 13.81
C PRO A 182 17.76 0.47 12.61
N ASN A 183 17.68 -0.26 11.48
CA ASN A 183 18.33 0.11 10.23
C ASN A 183 17.33 0.81 9.30
N ALA A 184 17.31 2.15 9.34
CA ALA A 184 16.45 2.96 8.51
C ALA A 184 16.73 2.80 6.99
N SER A 185 17.94 2.38 6.61
CA SER A 185 18.32 2.16 5.21
C SER A 185 17.61 0.98 4.58
N VAL A 186 17.39 -0.10 5.35
CA VAL A 186 16.63 -1.27 4.87
C VAL A 186 15.18 -0.87 4.58
N LEU A 187 14.54 -0.13 5.49
CA LEU A 187 13.16 0.29 5.31
C LEU A 187 13.02 1.29 4.15
N ALA A 188 13.98 2.19 3.98
CA ALA A 188 14.02 3.09 2.83
C ALA A 188 14.14 2.32 1.50
N ALA A 189 15.04 1.32 1.42
CA ALA A 189 15.17 0.48 0.23
C ALA A 189 13.87 -0.30 -0.07
N MET A 190 13.20 -0.81 0.96
CA MET A 190 11.89 -1.46 0.80
C MET A 190 10.84 -0.52 0.21
N CYS A 191 10.84 0.77 0.56
CA CYS A 191 9.91 1.74 -0.03
C CYS A 191 10.08 1.87 -1.55
N PHE A 192 11.32 1.93 -2.03
CA PHE A 192 11.58 1.98 -3.46
C PHE A 192 11.14 0.69 -4.17
N VAL A 193 11.45 -0.47 -3.58
CA VAL A 193 10.99 -1.76 -4.11
C VAL A 193 9.47 -1.84 -4.17
N VAL A 194 8.76 -1.33 -3.16
CA VAL A 194 7.29 -1.26 -3.14
C VAL A 194 6.76 -0.42 -4.31
N ILE A 195 7.34 0.75 -4.59
CA ILE A 195 6.95 1.58 -5.72
C ILE A 195 7.13 0.82 -7.05
N LEU A 196 8.24 0.08 -7.20
CA LEU A 196 8.52 -0.70 -8.40
C LEU A 196 7.58 -1.90 -8.59
N ILE A 197 7.11 -2.52 -7.49
CA ILE A 197 6.17 -3.66 -7.51
C ILE A 197 4.70 -3.19 -7.65
N SER A 198 4.37 -2.00 -7.19
CA SER A 198 2.97 -1.51 -7.16
C SER A 198 2.22 -1.61 -8.49
N PRO A 199 2.82 -1.32 -9.67
CA PRO A 199 2.12 -1.48 -10.95
C PRO A 199 1.66 -2.92 -11.21
N ILE A 200 2.42 -3.93 -10.76
CA ILE A 200 2.05 -5.35 -10.89
C ILE A 200 0.82 -5.65 -10.04
N ALA A 201 0.84 -5.29 -8.75
CA ALA A 201 -0.28 -5.55 -7.85
C ALA A 201 -1.57 -4.85 -8.29
N VAL A 202 -1.47 -3.59 -8.73
CA VAL A 202 -2.62 -2.83 -9.26
C VAL A 202 -3.17 -3.47 -10.54
N SER A 203 -2.29 -3.90 -11.48
CA SER A 203 -2.71 -4.55 -12.73
C SER A 203 -3.48 -5.83 -12.48
N ILE A 204 -2.98 -6.70 -11.58
CA ILE A 204 -3.64 -7.95 -11.20
C ILE A 204 -5.02 -7.68 -10.60
N TYR A 205 -5.11 -6.71 -9.69
CA TYR A 205 -6.39 -6.35 -9.08
C TYR A 205 -7.40 -5.85 -10.12
N ILE A 206 -6.98 -4.95 -11.01
CA ILE A 206 -7.89 -4.38 -12.01
C ILE A 206 -8.32 -5.41 -13.05
N ASP A 207 -7.41 -6.29 -13.50
CA ASP A 207 -7.78 -7.39 -14.41
C ASP A 207 -8.81 -8.32 -13.78
N SER A 208 -8.66 -8.62 -12.49
CA SER A 208 -9.60 -9.46 -11.74
C SER A 208 -11.01 -8.83 -11.70
N ILE A 209 -11.16 -7.56 -11.30
CA ILE A 209 -12.48 -6.91 -11.24
C ILE A 209 -13.12 -6.71 -12.62
N GLN A 210 -12.30 -6.59 -13.67
CA GLN A 210 -12.77 -6.56 -15.06
C GLN A 210 -13.08 -7.95 -15.65
N GLY A 211 -12.90 -9.01 -14.85
CA GLY A 211 -13.20 -10.40 -15.24
C GLY A 211 -12.28 -10.95 -16.32
N GLY A 212 -11.01 -10.56 -16.33
CA GLY A 212 -9.99 -11.05 -17.24
C GLY A 212 -10.13 -10.57 -18.70
N ARG A 213 -10.91 -9.52 -18.93
CA ARG A 213 -11.17 -9.02 -20.31
C ARG A 213 -9.96 -8.42 -20.99
N TYR A 214 -9.06 -7.87 -20.21
CA TYR A 214 -7.85 -7.17 -20.68
C TYR A 214 -6.56 -7.86 -20.24
N THR A 215 -6.60 -9.14 -19.86
CA THR A 215 -5.46 -9.91 -19.34
C THR A 215 -4.20 -9.74 -20.19
N ARG A 216 -4.30 -9.78 -21.53
CA ARG A 216 -3.12 -9.60 -22.39
C ARG A 216 -2.46 -8.23 -22.20
N VAL A 217 -3.25 -7.17 -22.02
CA VAL A 217 -2.74 -5.81 -21.82
C VAL A 217 -2.08 -5.71 -20.45
N TYR A 218 -2.76 -6.21 -19.41
CA TYR A 218 -2.22 -6.19 -18.06
C TYR A 218 -0.97 -7.07 -17.90
N THR A 219 -0.95 -8.26 -18.52
CA THR A 219 0.26 -9.10 -18.54
C THR A 219 1.46 -8.40 -19.22
N CYS A 220 1.23 -7.58 -20.26
CA CYS A 220 2.29 -6.76 -20.84
C CYS A 220 2.79 -5.70 -19.84
N ILE A 221 1.89 -5.04 -19.10
CA ILE A 221 2.26 -4.07 -18.06
C ILE A 221 3.03 -4.74 -16.92
N GLU A 222 2.57 -5.90 -16.46
CA GLU A 222 3.22 -6.69 -15.43
C GLU A 222 4.64 -7.12 -15.85
N ALA A 223 4.80 -7.59 -17.08
CA ALA A 223 6.09 -7.96 -17.63
C ALA A 223 7.04 -6.75 -17.73
N LEU A 224 6.55 -5.61 -18.21
CA LEU A 224 7.33 -4.36 -18.26
C LEU A 224 7.72 -3.88 -16.86
N ALA A 225 6.80 -3.94 -15.90
CA ALA A 225 7.06 -3.57 -14.51
C ALA A 225 8.06 -4.53 -13.84
N ALA A 226 7.98 -5.84 -14.12
CA ALA A 226 8.95 -6.82 -13.65
C ALA A 226 10.35 -6.56 -14.22
N VAL A 227 10.46 -6.25 -15.51
CA VAL A 227 11.74 -5.86 -16.14
C VAL A 227 12.28 -4.59 -15.51
N ASN A 228 11.42 -3.56 -15.31
CA ASN A 228 11.80 -2.31 -14.65
C ASN A 228 12.30 -2.56 -13.22
N LEU A 229 11.63 -3.40 -12.45
CA LEU A 229 12.06 -3.81 -11.11
C LEU A 229 13.43 -4.47 -11.11
N ILE A 230 13.66 -5.43 -12.03
CA ILE A 230 14.93 -6.16 -12.14
C ILE A 230 16.06 -5.20 -12.54
N VAL A 231 15.84 -4.34 -13.53
CA VAL A 231 16.83 -3.38 -14.00
C VAL A 231 17.18 -2.37 -12.91
N CYS A 232 16.18 -1.73 -12.31
CA CYS A 232 16.40 -0.73 -11.26
C CYS A 232 17.11 -1.33 -10.04
N THR A 233 16.70 -2.52 -9.60
CA THR A 233 17.34 -3.21 -8.48
C THR A 233 18.77 -3.62 -8.82
N SER A 234 19.04 -4.07 -10.04
CA SER A 234 20.39 -4.42 -10.49
C SER A 234 21.31 -3.20 -10.54
N LEU A 235 20.84 -2.06 -11.07
CA LEU A 235 21.60 -0.80 -11.09
C LEU A 235 21.99 -0.35 -9.68
N GLN A 236 21.06 -0.47 -8.72
CA GLN A 236 21.32 -0.18 -7.32
C GLN A 236 22.35 -1.15 -6.71
N LEU A 237 22.22 -2.46 -6.94
CA LEU A 237 23.12 -3.48 -6.40
C LEU A 237 24.55 -3.34 -6.92
N PHE A 238 24.70 -2.99 -8.20
CA PHE A 238 26.00 -2.75 -8.81
C PHE A 238 26.58 -1.36 -8.50
N GLY A 239 25.86 -0.51 -7.75
CA GLY A 239 26.31 0.83 -7.37
C GLY A 239 26.42 1.81 -8.55
N VAL A 240 25.75 1.52 -9.67
CA VAL A 240 25.73 2.39 -10.86
C VAL A 240 24.89 3.63 -10.61
N CYS A 241 23.64 3.41 -10.13
CA CYS A 241 22.69 4.47 -9.78
C CYS A 241 22.01 4.12 -8.47
N ASP A 242 21.74 5.13 -7.65
CA ASP A 242 20.95 4.95 -6.43
C ASP A 242 19.44 4.94 -6.74
N TYR A 243 18.64 4.30 -5.88
CA TYR A 243 17.19 4.25 -6.02
C TYR A 243 16.54 5.64 -6.17
N ILE A 244 17.09 6.66 -5.51
CA ILE A 244 16.58 8.03 -5.62
C ILE A 244 16.79 8.59 -7.03
N GLU A 245 17.88 8.23 -7.70
CA GLU A 245 18.18 8.65 -9.08
C GLU A 245 17.27 7.90 -10.09
N ILE A 246 16.88 6.66 -9.74
CA ILE A 246 16.05 5.79 -10.58
C ILE A 246 14.55 5.97 -10.27
N LEU A 247 14.19 6.68 -9.21
CA LEU A 247 12.80 6.90 -8.81
C LEU A 247 11.90 7.37 -9.97
N PRO A 248 12.33 8.28 -10.87
CA PRO A 248 11.52 8.68 -12.03
C PRO A 248 11.13 7.52 -12.95
N ALA A 249 11.97 6.47 -13.08
CA ALA A 249 11.61 5.28 -13.87
C ALA A 249 10.48 4.48 -13.22
N GLY A 250 10.51 4.31 -11.88
CA GLY A 250 9.42 3.67 -11.13
C GLY A 250 8.12 4.47 -11.20
N GLN A 251 8.20 5.78 -11.02
CA GLN A 251 7.04 6.69 -11.14
C GLN A 251 6.48 6.70 -12.56
N GLY A 252 7.34 6.69 -13.57
CA GLY A 252 6.94 6.61 -14.98
C GLY A 252 6.19 5.31 -15.29
N MET A 253 6.66 4.17 -14.77
CA MET A 253 5.98 2.88 -14.93
C MET A 253 4.60 2.87 -14.25
N LEU A 254 4.50 3.46 -13.06
CA LEU A 254 3.23 3.61 -12.36
C LEU A 254 2.27 4.52 -13.14
N ALA A 255 2.76 5.62 -13.70
CA ALA A 255 1.96 6.52 -14.55
C ALA A 255 1.44 5.79 -15.80
N VAL A 256 2.27 4.99 -16.47
CA VAL A 256 1.84 4.15 -17.61
C VAL A 256 0.73 3.18 -17.17
N CYS A 257 0.88 2.50 -16.04
CA CYS A 257 -0.14 1.64 -15.47
C CYS A 257 -1.46 2.40 -15.24
N CYS A 258 -1.41 3.57 -14.63
CA CYS A 258 -2.60 4.43 -14.40
C CYS A 258 -3.29 4.82 -15.71
N VAL A 259 -2.55 5.19 -16.75
CA VAL A 259 -3.10 5.51 -18.07
C VAL A 259 -3.83 4.32 -18.67
N VAL A 260 -3.25 3.12 -18.59
CA VAL A 260 -3.87 1.89 -19.07
C VAL A 260 -5.16 1.57 -18.29
N VAL A 261 -5.14 1.68 -16.96
CA VAL A 261 -6.32 1.47 -16.10
C VAL A 261 -7.45 2.44 -16.48
N ILE A 262 -7.15 3.73 -16.60
CA ILE A 262 -8.13 4.74 -16.99
C ILE A 262 -8.69 4.45 -18.39
N THR A 263 -7.83 4.07 -19.34
CA THR A 263 -8.23 3.75 -20.71
C THR A 263 -9.18 2.54 -20.74
N THR A 264 -8.88 1.47 -20.00
CA THR A 264 -9.74 0.28 -19.95
C THR A 264 -11.07 0.59 -19.25
N PHE A 265 -11.10 1.43 -18.21
CA PHE A 265 -12.33 1.90 -17.58
C PHE A 265 -13.20 2.71 -18.55
N ILE A 266 -12.61 3.64 -19.33
CA ILE A 266 -13.33 4.42 -20.34
C ILE A 266 -13.94 3.50 -21.40
N ILE A 267 -13.18 2.51 -21.89
CA ILE A 267 -13.68 1.53 -22.86
C ILE A 267 -14.86 0.75 -22.28
N ASP A 268 -14.78 0.32 -21.02
CA ASP A 268 -15.86 -0.44 -20.37
C ASP A 268 -17.11 0.41 -20.10
N ILE A 269 -16.94 1.70 -19.80
CA ILE A 269 -18.05 2.65 -19.66
C ILE A 269 -18.77 2.81 -21.02
N ILE A 270 -18.02 3.07 -22.10
CA ILE A 270 -18.56 3.25 -23.46
C ILE A 270 -19.29 1.99 -23.95
N LYS A 271 -18.75 0.81 -23.64
CA LYS A 271 -19.32 -0.48 -24.01
C LYS A 271 -20.39 -0.99 -23.04
N HIS A 272 -20.79 -0.20 -22.05
CA HIS A 272 -21.75 -0.56 -20.99
C HIS A 272 -21.40 -1.83 -20.21
N ARG A 273 -20.10 -2.16 -20.08
CA ARG A 273 -19.60 -3.37 -19.39
C ARG A 273 -19.21 -3.10 -17.93
N ALA A 274 -19.16 -1.85 -17.52
CA ALA A 274 -18.77 -1.44 -16.17
C ALA A 274 -19.84 -1.73 -15.09
N LEU A 275 -21.06 -2.15 -15.48
CA LEU A 275 -22.20 -2.34 -14.55
C LEU A 275 -21.90 -3.33 -13.43
N GLY A 276 -21.13 -4.38 -13.72
CA GLY A 276 -20.81 -5.45 -12.77
C GLY A 276 -19.81 -5.06 -11.67
N TYR A 277 -19.00 -4.01 -11.86
CA TYR A 277 -17.95 -3.59 -10.94
C TYR A 277 -17.88 -2.06 -10.78
N ARG A 278 -19.00 -1.37 -10.97
CA ARG A 278 -19.09 0.09 -10.83
C ARG A 278 -18.57 0.61 -9.48
N PRO A 279 -18.92 0.00 -8.34
CA PRO A 279 -18.45 0.50 -7.05
C PRO A 279 -16.92 0.48 -6.94
N GLU A 280 -16.28 -0.62 -7.35
CA GLU A 280 -14.83 -0.79 -7.33
C GLU A 280 -14.13 0.18 -8.28
N MET A 281 -14.69 0.38 -9.48
CA MET A 281 -14.20 1.35 -10.45
C MET A 281 -14.22 2.77 -9.89
N VAL A 282 -15.32 3.18 -9.25
CA VAL A 282 -15.45 4.51 -8.63
C VAL A 282 -14.44 4.66 -7.49
N ALA A 283 -14.31 3.65 -6.62
CA ALA A 283 -13.35 3.66 -5.52
C ALA A 283 -11.91 3.80 -6.05
N MET A 284 -11.57 3.10 -7.13
CA MET A 284 -10.24 3.18 -7.73
C MET A 284 -9.99 4.57 -8.35
N ILE A 285 -10.97 5.16 -9.04
CA ILE A 285 -10.85 6.51 -9.59
C ILE A 285 -10.63 7.53 -8.46
N VAL A 286 -11.38 7.43 -7.36
CA VAL A 286 -11.19 8.28 -6.18
C VAL A 286 -9.79 8.12 -5.61
N ALA A 287 -9.31 6.88 -5.46
CA ALA A 287 -7.96 6.62 -4.95
C ALA A 287 -6.87 7.17 -5.87
N LEU A 288 -7.03 7.04 -7.20
CA LEU A 288 -6.09 7.63 -8.18
C LEU A 288 -6.07 9.16 -8.10
N VAL A 289 -7.21 9.81 -7.96
CA VAL A 289 -7.29 11.27 -7.77
C VAL A 289 -6.60 11.69 -6.49
N LEU A 290 -6.83 10.98 -5.38
CA LEU A 290 -6.16 11.24 -4.10
C LEU A 290 -4.64 11.02 -4.19
N ALA A 291 -4.19 9.99 -4.90
CA ALA A 291 -2.77 9.75 -5.15
C ALA A 291 -2.12 10.87 -5.99
N LEU A 292 -2.84 11.42 -6.97
CA LEU A 292 -2.38 12.58 -7.74
C LEU A 292 -2.30 13.84 -6.89
N ILE A 293 -3.27 14.07 -5.99
CA ILE A 293 -3.23 15.18 -5.02
C ILE A 293 -2.01 15.03 -4.11
N GLU A 294 -1.74 13.82 -3.59
CA GLU A 294 -0.55 13.53 -2.79
C GLU A 294 0.74 13.85 -3.57
N ALA A 295 0.85 13.35 -4.79
CA ALA A 295 2.02 13.62 -5.64
C ALA A 295 2.21 15.12 -5.92
N ALA A 296 1.14 15.87 -6.14
CA ALA A 296 1.17 17.30 -6.34
C ALA A 296 1.55 18.05 -5.05
N SER A 297 1.09 17.58 -3.88
CA SER A 297 1.35 18.24 -2.59
C SER A 297 2.85 18.32 -2.24
N VAL A 298 3.63 17.35 -2.71
CA VAL A 298 5.10 17.34 -2.54
C VAL A 298 5.75 18.59 -3.15
N TYR A 299 5.19 19.12 -4.23
CA TYR A 299 5.71 20.32 -4.89
C TYR A 299 5.26 21.63 -4.20
N PHE A 300 4.17 21.59 -3.42
CA PHE A 300 3.59 22.75 -2.73
C PHE A 300 3.93 22.86 -1.24
N VAL A 301 4.97 22.12 -0.77
CA VAL A 301 5.46 22.18 0.63
C VAL A 301 4.42 21.71 1.68
N VAL A 302 3.40 20.98 1.29
CA VAL A 302 2.46 20.38 2.23
C VAL A 302 3.01 19.05 2.73
N THR A 303 3.35 18.98 4.01
CA THR A 303 4.10 17.86 4.63
C THR A 303 3.22 16.70 5.08
N MET A 304 2.15 16.34 4.35
CA MET A 304 1.25 15.25 4.73
C MET A 304 1.55 13.98 3.94
N SER A 305 2.76 13.42 4.10
CA SER A 305 3.18 12.21 3.38
C SER A 305 2.29 11.00 3.69
N GLY A 306 1.55 10.54 2.69
CA GLY A 306 0.73 9.33 2.76
C GLY A 306 -0.72 9.52 3.20
N PHE A 307 -1.16 10.70 3.60
CA PHE A 307 -2.53 10.92 4.08
C PHE A 307 -3.59 10.67 2.99
N PHE A 308 -3.41 11.22 1.82
CA PHE A 308 -4.36 11.08 0.71
C PHE A 308 -4.34 9.65 0.14
N ILE A 309 -3.15 9.05 -0.01
CA ILE A 309 -3.01 7.65 -0.44
C ILE A 309 -3.68 6.74 0.58
N GLY A 310 -3.43 6.93 1.87
CA GLY A 310 -4.06 6.16 2.94
C GLY A 310 -5.59 6.26 2.92
N THR A 311 -6.12 7.46 2.71
CA THR A 311 -7.56 7.68 2.57
C THR A 311 -8.12 6.93 1.36
N GLY A 312 -7.43 6.98 0.21
CA GLY A 312 -7.81 6.23 -0.98
C GLY A 312 -7.85 4.72 -0.76
N LEU A 313 -6.85 4.17 -0.07
CA LEU A 313 -6.80 2.75 0.28
C LEU A 313 -7.95 2.33 1.22
N ILE A 314 -8.31 3.18 2.19
CA ILE A 314 -9.45 2.93 3.08
C ILE A 314 -10.77 2.93 2.28
N VAL A 315 -10.95 3.85 1.33
CA VAL A 315 -12.14 3.87 0.46
C VAL A 315 -12.24 2.59 -0.36
N ILE A 316 -11.14 2.14 -0.98
CA ILE A 316 -11.11 0.88 -1.73
C ILE A 316 -11.48 -0.30 -0.81
N LEU A 317 -10.92 -0.37 0.40
CA LEU A 317 -11.23 -1.43 1.36
C LEU A 317 -12.73 -1.46 1.70
N PHE A 318 -13.30 -0.32 2.03
CA PHE A 318 -14.73 -0.22 2.40
C PHE A 318 -15.65 -0.71 1.28
N VAL A 319 -15.37 -0.27 0.05
CA VAL A 319 -16.14 -0.70 -1.11
C VAL A 319 -15.99 -2.21 -1.35
N ASN A 320 -14.77 -2.74 -1.26
CA ASN A 320 -14.55 -4.17 -1.43
C ASN A 320 -15.20 -5.02 -0.36
N ILE A 321 -15.27 -4.57 0.89
CA ILE A 321 -16.02 -5.25 1.96
C ILE A 321 -17.51 -5.34 1.57
N ILE A 322 -18.12 -4.23 1.13
CA ILE A 322 -19.54 -4.19 0.73
C ILE A 322 -19.79 -5.14 -0.44
N VAL A 323 -18.93 -5.11 -1.45
CA VAL A 323 -19.05 -5.99 -2.63
C VAL A 323 -18.86 -7.46 -2.23
N THR A 324 -17.92 -7.77 -1.38
CA THR A 324 -17.69 -9.13 -0.87
C THR A 324 -18.90 -9.65 -0.10
N ILE A 325 -19.50 -8.83 0.78
CA ILE A 325 -20.73 -9.21 1.52
C ILE A 325 -21.88 -9.48 0.55
N LYS A 326 -22.09 -8.63 -0.46
CA LYS A 326 -23.12 -8.87 -1.49
C LYS A 326 -22.88 -10.19 -2.23
N ARG A 327 -21.65 -10.45 -2.64
CA ARG A 327 -21.26 -11.67 -3.35
C ARG A 327 -21.51 -12.94 -2.51
N ILE A 328 -21.17 -12.89 -1.21
CA ILE A 328 -21.46 -13.98 -0.28
C ILE A 328 -22.97 -14.19 -0.18
N SER A 329 -23.74 -13.12 0.01
CA SER A 329 -25.21 -13.21 0.08
C SER A 329 -25.82 -13.83 -1.18
N GLU A 330 -25.33 -13.49 -2.36
CA GLU A 330 -25.77 -14.09 -3.63
C GLU A 330 -25.42 -15.57 -3.75
N ILE A 331 -24.23 -15.96 -3.28
CA ILE A 331 -23.80 -17.37 -3.27
C ILE A 331 -24.69 -18.18 -2.33
N GLU A 332 -24.94 -17.68 -1.12
CA GLU A 332 -25.79 -18.35 -0.13
C GLU A 332 -27.25 -18.45 -0.62
N TYR A 333 -27.78 -17.38 -1.22
CA TYR A 333 -29.11 -17.41 -1.80
C TYR A 333 -29.25 -18.48 -2.90
N LYS A 334 -28.25 -18.58 -3.80
CA LYS A 334 -28.25 -19.61 -4.84
C LYS A 334 -28.18 -21.02 -4.26
N ARG A 335 -27.35 -21.25 -3.23
CA ARG A 335 -27.26 -22.53 -2.53
C ARG A 335 -28.57 -22.93 -1.89
N GLN A 336 -29.21 -22.03 -1.15
CA GLN A 336 -30.51 -22.30 -0.51
C GLN A 336 -31.60 -22.63 -1.55
N LYS A 337 -31.60 -21.90 -2.67
CA LYS A 337 -32.54 -22.16 -3.75
C LYS A 337 -32.34 -23.57 -4.37
N GLU A 338 -31.10 -23.92 -4.69
CA GLU A 338 -30.74 -25.23 -5.23
C GLU A 338 -31.11 -26.36 -4.25
N GLU A 339 -30.89 -26.16 -2.94
CA GLU A 339 -31.27 -27.14 -1.91
C GLU A 339 -32.78 -27.28 -1.81
N SER A 340 -33.51 -26.18 -1.81
CA SER A 340 -34.99 -26.16 -1.81
C SER A 340 -35.54 -26.88 -3.03
N ASP A 341 -35.00 -26.61 -4.23
CA ASP A 341 -35.42 -27.29 -5.46
C ASP A 341 -35.12 -28.78 -5.44
N ARG A 342 -33.99 -29.21 -4.87
CA ARG A 342 -33.63 -30.60 -4.67
C ARG A 342 -34.62 -31.32 -3.72
N LEU A 343 -34.91 -30.71 -2.57
CA LEU A 343 -35.85 -31.24 -1.60
C LEU A 343 -37.27 -31.38 -2.20
N ARG A 344 -37.71 -30.36 -2.92
CA ARG A 344 -39.00 -30.40 -3.63
C ARG A 344 -39.07 -31.55 -4.62
N ASN A 345 -38.07 -31.71 -5.48
CA ASN A 345 -38.01 -32.81 -6.44
C ASN A 345 -37.95 -34.17 -5.79
N GLN A 346 -37.25 -34.30 -4.63
CA GLN A 346 -37.25 -35.54 -3.84
C GLN A 346 -38.64 -35.85 -3.26
N THR A 347 -39.29 -34.85 -2.68
CA THR A 347 -40.64 -34.99 -2.14
C THR A 347 -41.65 -35.41 -3.19
N GLU A 348 -41.60 -34.82 -4.37
CA GLU A 348 -42.46 -35.17 -5.50
C GLU A 348 -42.21 -36.61 -5.96
N ARG A 349 -40.96 -37.09 -6.05
CA ARG A 349 -40.62 -38.47 -6.39
C ARG A 349 -41.12 -39.45 -5.35
N VAL A 350 -40.93 -39.17 -4.06
CA VAL A 350 -41.40 -40.02 -2.96
C VAL A 350 -42.92 -40.10 -2.95
N SER A 351 -43.61 -38.97 -3.17
CA SER A 351 -45.07 -38.92 -3.25
C SER A 351 -45.60 -39.75 -4.40
N LEU A 352 -45.00 -39.64 -5.60
CA LEU A 352 -45.36 -40.45 -6.76
C LEU A 352 -45.11 -41.95 -6.50
N GLN A 353 -44.01 -42.29 -5.84
CA GLN A 353 -43.69 -43.67 -5.49
C GLN A 353 -44.65 -44.24 -4.46
N MET A 354 -45.06 -43.46 -3.44
CA MET A 354 -46.12 -43.86 -2.48
C MET A 354 -47.47 -44.08 -3.19
N MET A 355 -47.88 -43.18 -4.08
CA MET A 355 -49.13 -43.35 -4.86
C MET A 355 -49.10 -44.63 -5.69
N LYS A 356 -47.98 -44.93 -6.38
CA LYS A 356 -47.80 -46.18 -7.14
C LYS A 356 -47.89 -47.40 -6.25
N THR A 357 -47.24 -47.36 -5.07
CA THR A 357 -47.26 -48.49 -4.12
C THR A 357 -48.65 -48.70 -3.54
N LEU A 358 -49.36 -47.63 -3.18
CA LEU A 358 -50.74 -47.68 -2.71
C LEU A 358 -51.66 -48.24 -3.80
N ALA A 359 -51.57 -47.81 -5.02
CA ALA A 359 -52.34 -48.34 -6.15
C ALA A 359 -52.10 -49.83 -6.35
N ALA A 360 -50.84 -50.25 -6.37
CA ALA A 360 -50.45 -51.66 -6.48
C ALA A 360 -50.98 -52.51 -5.31
N THR A 361 -50.98 -51.93 -4.09
CA THR A 361 -51.49 -52.65 -2.89
C THR A 361 -53.00 -52.80 -2.94
N ILE A 362 -53.72 -51.80 -3.42
CA ILE A 362 -55.19 -51.86 -3.63
C ILE A 362 -55.52 -52.89 -4.71
N GLU A 363 -54.82 -52.90 -5.83
CA GLU A 363 -55.02 -53.85 -6.93
C GLU A 363 -54.70 -55.30 -6.52
N ALA A 364 -53.73 -55.53 -5.63
CA ALA A 364 -53.36 -56.85 -5.12
C ALA A 364 -54.41 -57.40 -4.16
N LYS A 365 -55.23 -56.56 -3.54
CA LYS A 365 -56.24 -56.97 -2.56
C LYS A 365 -57.60 -57.36 -3.21
N ASP A 366 -57.84 -56.90 -4.44
CA ASP A 366 -59.10 -57.20 -5.15
C ASP A 366 -58.79 -57.61 -6.62
N ASP A 367 -59.03 -58.88 -6.92
CA ASP A 367 -58.77 -59.46 -8.27
C ASP A 367 -59.59 -58.76 -9.38
N TYR A 368 -60.77 -58.20 -9.05
CA TYR A 368 -61.57 -57.43 -10.00
C TYR A 368 -60.95 -56.10 -10.41
N MET A 369 -60.15 -55.54 -9.54
CA MET A 369 -59.50 -54.21 -9.76
C MET A 369 -58.12 -54.30 -10.45
N ARG A 370 -57.64 -55.49 -10.75
CA ARG A 370 -56.32 -55.73 -11.35
C ARG A 370 -56.16 -55.01 -12.66
N GLY A 371 -55.19 -54.02 -12.74
CA GLY A 371 -54.90 -53.18 -13.88
C GLY A 371 -55.91 -52.00 -14.11
N HIS A 372 -56.89 -51.81 -13.21
CA HIS A 372 -57.85 -50.71 -13.33
C HIS A 372 -57.16 -49.34 -13.12
N SER A 373 -56.36 -49.20 -12.12
CA SER A 373 -55.67 -47.96 -11.84
C SER A 373 -54.69 -47.53 -12.96
N TYR A 374 -54.06 -48.50 -13.60
CA TYR A 374 -53.18 -48.24 -14.74
C TYR A 374 -53.99 -47.74 -15.96
N ARG A 375 -55.10 -48.38 -16.30
CA ARG A 375 -55.97 -47.95 -17.41
C ARG A 375 -56.60 -46.61 -17.18
N VAL A 376 -57.02 -46.29 -15.94
CA VAL A 376 -57.57 -44.97 -15.60
C VAL A 376 -56.48 -43.89 -15.78
N ALA A 377 -55.24 -44.14 -15.32
CA ALA A 377 -54.14 -43.21 -15.49
C ALA A 377 -53.79 -42.97 -16.96
N GLU A 378 -53.79 -44.03 -17.79
CA GLU A 378 -53.51 -43.97 -19.22
C GLU A 378 -54.61 -43.15 -19.98
N TYR A 379 -55.89 -43.43 -19.68
CA TYR A 379 -57.00 -42.70 -20.28
C TYR A 379 -57.04 -41.24 -19.80
N SER A 380 -56.72 -40.96 -18.53
CA SER A 380 -56.63 -39.56 -18.03
C SER A 380 -55.52 -38.77 -18.71
N ALA A 381 -54.37 -39.41 -18.98
CA ALA A 381 -53.28 -38.79 -19.68
C ALA A 381 -53.55 -38.52 -21.18
N LEU A 382 -54.48 -39.34 -21.80
CA LEU A 382 -54.92 -39.14 -23.16
C LEU A 382 -55.97 -38.04 -23.29
N ILE A 383 -56.66 -37.69 -22.22
CA ILE A 383 -57.72 -36.66 -22.21
C ILE A 383 -57.14 -35.28 -21.83
N ALA A 384 -56.02 -35.22 -21.05
CA ALA A 384 -55.34 -34.00 -20.67
C ALA A 384 -54.43 -33.48 -21.78
#